data_a71d9e3e06833a7bbc5194b8b24b2057
#
_entry.id   a71d9e3e06833a7bbc5194b8b24b2057
#
_cell.length_a   1.000
_cell.length_b   1.000
_cell.length_c   1.000
_cell.angle_alpha   90.00
_cell.angle_beta   90.00
_cell.angle_gamma   90.00
#
_symmetry.space_group_name_H-M   'P 1'
#
loop_
_entity.id
_entity.type
_entity.pdbx_description
1 polymer ?
#
loop_
_entity_poly.entity_id
_entity_poly.type
_entity_poly.pdbx_seq_one_letter_code
_entity_poly.pdbx_strand_id
1 'polypeptide(L)'
;MISLQGLTIGHTAHPDHFQLGPLDIELKEGEWLAILGGNGAGKSLLAQLLAGGWSQLHLDTLAGEGVILGQPHDSGQLNHHAAVRQWVQQSPYLQFSGCCFSVADEVAFGPANLGLLPDEVNRRVSDAMALCHCKALAARHPLDLSGGEAQRVVLACALAMAPKLLILDQAFSRLTPAATQTMLRQIRRYSEESGCSVILLEQRLFPAAHFCERFLLLDHGRQLACGELGEVLPHLPGRVILTDSLRETLQVRDPRHHPYPLAMLREFYAEL
;
A
#
# COMPACT_ATOMS: atom_id res chain seq x y z
N MET A 1 8.38 8.16 8.86
CA MET A 1 9.66 7.63 8.38
C MET A 1 9.80 6.17 8.77
N ILE A 2 10.24 5.32 7.85
CA ILE A 2 10.54 3.90 8.08
C ILE A 2 12.03 3.70 7.80
N SER A 3 12.72 2.98 8.69
CA SER A 3 14.09 2.53 8.47
C SER A 3 14.20 1.11 9.03
N LEU A 4 14.39 0.14 8.15
CA LEU A 4 14.51 -1.28 8.48
C LEU A 4 15.79 -1.81 7.84
N GLN A 5 16.58 -2.56 8.59
CA GLN A 5 17.85 -3.14 8.14
C GLN A 5 17.88 -4.62 8.46
N GLY A 6 18.13 -5.44 7.45
CA GLY A 6 18.20 -6.88 7.57
C GLY A 6 16.92 -7.55 8.07
N LEU A 7 15.76 -6.88 7.89
CA LEU A 7 14.48 -7.41 8.37
C LEU A 7 14.23 -8.80 7.81
N THR A 8 14.03 -9.75 8.71
CA THR A 8 13.73 -11.14 8.36
C THR A 8 12.55 -11.64 9.18
N ILE A 9 11.57 -12.24 8.52
CA ILE A 9 10.33 -12.75 9.12
C ILE A 9 10.15 -14.20 8.68
N GLY A 10 9.89 -15.11 9.61
CA GLY A 10 9.71 -16.52 9.28
C GLY A 10 9.46 -17.43 10.49
N HIS A 11 9.76 -18.70 10.29
CA HIS A 11 9.74 -19.72 11.33
C HIS A 11 11.13 -20.32 11.50
N THR A 12 11.69 -20.24 12.71
CA THR A 12 12.99 -20.89 13.06
C THR A 12 12.88 -22.41 13.09
N ALA A 13 11.75 -22.93 13.58
CA ALA A 13 11.53 -24.36 13.71
C ALA A 13 11.26 -25.08 12.36
N HIS A 14 10.99 -24.33 11.31
CA HIS A 14 10.61 -24.87 10.00
C HIS A 14 11.31 -24.10 8.87
N PRO A 15 12.62 -24.32 8.65
CA PRO A 15 13.40 -23.60 7.64
C PRO A 15 12.90 -23.82 6.20
N ASP A 16 12.14 -24.91 5.96
CA ASP A 16 11.49 -25.17 4.67
C ASP A 16 10.22 -24.36 4.43
N HIS A 17 9.71 -23.67 5.46
CA HIS A 17 8.59 -22.76 5.34
C HIS A 17 9.02 -21.43 4.72
N PHE A 18 8.05 -20.71 4.19
CA PHE A 18 8.30 -19.41 3.58
C PHE A 18 8.94 -18.44 4.58
N GLN A 19 10.03 -17.83 4.17
CA GLN A 19 10.73 -16.79 4.90
C GLN A 19 10.77 -15.52 4.05
N LEU A 20 10.53 -14.37 4.69
CA LEU A 20 10.65 -13.06 4.08
C LEU A 20 11.91 -12.37 4.60
N GLY A 21 12.79 -11.95 3.71
CA GLY A 21 14.02 -11.23 4.04
C GLY A 21 15.31 -11.98 3.66
N PRO A 22 16.49 -11.38 3.98
CA PRO A 22 16.61 -10.06 4.61
C PRO A 22 16.14 -8.90 3.71
N LEU A 23 15.53 -7.89 4.31
CA LEU A 23 15.04 -6.69 3.61
C LEU A 23 15.63 -5.43 4.22
N ASP A 24 16.04 -4.50 3.37
CA ASP A 24 16.44 -3.15 3.72
C ASP A 24 15.44 -2.16 3.13
N ILE A 25 14.75 -1.42 3.99
CA ILE A 25 13.69 -0.49 3.57
C ILE A 25 13.90 0.86 4.23
N GLU A 26 14.00 1.88 3.41
CA GLU A 26 13.98 3.27 3.84
C GLU A 26 12.84 4.02 3.16
N LEU A 27 12.03 4.73 3.95
CA LEU A 27 10.95 5.59 3.47
C LEU A 27 10.91 6.85 4.31
N LYS A 28 11.05 7.99 3.66
CA LYS A 28 10.95 9.32 4.28
C LYS A 28 9.49 9.73 4.45
N GLU A 29 9.27 10.78 5.25
CA GLU A 29 7.95 11.38 5.40
C GLU A 29 7.45 11.94 4.06
N GLY A 30 6.21 11.65 3.70
CA GLY A 30 5.60 12.05 2.44
C GLY A 30 6.09 11.31 1.20
N GLU A 31 7.09 10.42 1.31
CA GLU A 31 7.62 9.63 0.19
C GLU A 31 6.70 8.46 -0.16
N TRP A 32 6.68 8.08 -1.44
CA TRP A 32 5.94 6.94 -1.95
C TRP A 32 6.87 5.80 -2.37
N LEU A 33 6.65 4.61 -1.83
CA LEU A 33 7.38 3.39 -2.14
C LEU A 33 6.47 2.37 -2.82
N ALA A 34 6.86 1.86 -3.98
CA ALA A 34 6.23 0.70 -4.59
C ALA A 34 6.95 -0.58 -4.19
N ILE A 35 6.22 -1.57 -3.70
CA ILE A 35 6.71 -2.92 -3.46
C ILE A 35 6.12 -3.83 -4.52
N LEU A 36 6.95 -4.25 -5.46
CA LEU A 36 6.57 -5.04 -6.61
C LEU A 36 6.98 -6.51 -6.43
N GLY A 37 6.10 -7.42 -6.81
CA GLY A 37 6.40 -8.85 -6.78
C GLY A 37 5.20 -9.69 -7.22
N GLY A 38 5.45 -10.92 -7.61
CA GLY A 38 4.41 -11.89 -7.95
C GLY A 38 3.58 -12.34 -6.74
N ASN A 39 2.61 -13.22 -6.99
CA ASN A 39 1.90 -13.89 -5.90
C ASN A 39 2.89 -14.77 -5.12
N GLY A 40 2.75 -14.79 -3.79
CA GLY A 40 3.66 -15.52 -2.92
C GLY A 40 5.03 -14.86 -2.69
N ALA A 41 5.27 -13.64 -3.19
CA ALA A 41 6.53 -12.92 -2.95
C ALA A 41 6.70 -12.40 -1.51
N GLY A 42 5.65 -12.41 -0.67
CA GLY A 42 5.69 -11.95 0.70
C GLY A 42 5.14 -10.54 0.94
N LYS A 43 4.56 -9.92 -0.08
CA LYS A 43 4.06 -8.54 -0.01
C LYS A 43 3.06 -8.31 1.13
N SER A 44 2.00 -9.13 1.22
CA SER A 44 0.97 -8.97 2.26
C SER A 44 1.49 -9.28 3.66
N LEU A 45 2.47 -10.18 3.81
CA LEU A 45 3.16 -10.42 5.06
C LEU A 45 3.92 -9.17 5.52
N LEU A 46 4.64 -8.53 4.59
CA LEU A 46 5.31 -7.26 4.85
C LEU A 46 4.31 -6.14 5.17
N ALA A 47 3.21 -6.06 4.43
CA ALA A 47 2.14 -5.08 4.70
C ALA A 47 1.59 -5.21 6.12
N GLN A 48 1.34 -6.44 6.57
CA GLN A 48 0.83 -6.73 7.92
C GLN A 48 1.83 -6.31 9.01
N LEU A 49 3.12 -6.58 8.81
CA LEU A 49 4.16 -6.10 9.74
C LEU A 49 4.17 -4.57 9.79
N LEU A 50 4.24 -3.92 8.63
CA LEU A 50 4.30 -2.46 8.53
C LEU A 50 3.07 -1.78 9.14
N ALA A 51 1.91 -2.43 9.07
CA ALA A 51 0.68 -1.98 9.73
C ALA A 51 0.71 -2.15 11.26
N GLY A 52 1.68 -2.90 11.81
CA GLY A 52 1.80 -3.17 13.23
C GLY A 52 1.21 -4.50 13.68
N GLY A 53 0.88 -5.40 12.74
CA GLY A 53 0.23 -6.68 12.99
C GLY A 53 1.18 -7.82 13.37
N TRP A 54 2.41 -7.54 13.83
CA TRP A 54 3.40 -8.56 14.17
C TRP A 54 2.85 -9.65 15.11
N SER A 55 2.21 -9.25 16.20
CA SER A 55 1.69 -10.17 17.20
C SER A 55 0.61 -11.12 16.68
N GLN A 56 0.02 -10.83 15.52
CA GLN A 56 -1.02 -11.65 14.87
C GLN A 56 -0.43 -12.64 13.86
N LEU A 57 0.87 -12.54 13.56
CA LEU A 57 1.50 -13.33 12.49
C LEU A 57 1.83 -14.77 12.91
N HIS A 58 1.66 -15.18 14.15
CA HIS A 58 1.99 -16.52 14.64
C HIS A 58 3.35 -17.04 14.14
N LEU A 59 4.30 -16.14 13.94
CA LEU A 59 5.66 -16.41 13.49
C LEU A 59 6.59 -16.33 14.70
N ASP A 60 7.67 -17.10 14.70
CA ASP A 60 8.62 -17.16 15.81
C ASP A 60 9.93 -16.44 15.51
N THR A 61 10.12 -16.01 14.27
CA THR A 61 11.31 -15.26 13.87
C THR A 61 10.94 -13.88 13.37
N LEU A 62 11.41 -12.86 14.10
CA LEU A 62 11.52 -11.49 13.64
C LEU A 62 12.93 -11.03 13.97
N ALA A 63 13.77 -10.89 12.95
CA ALA A 63 15.14 -10.45 13.08
C ALA A 63 15.39 -9.19 12.26
N GLY A 64 16.53 -8.55 12.50
CA GLY A 64 16.86 -7.24 11.92
C GLY A 64 16.59 -6.11 12.89
N GLU A 65 16.95 -4.90 12.47
CA GLU A 65 16.80 -3.70 13.29
C GLU A 65 15.97 -2.67 12.54
N GLY A 66 15.26 -1.83 13.29
CA GLY A 66 14.63 -0.69 12.67
C GLY A 66 13.45 -0.10 13.41
N VAL A 67 12.97 0.98 12.81
CA VAL A 67 11.87 1.77 13.34
C VAL A 67 10.83 2.04 12.25
N ILE A 68 9.58 2.11 12.67
CA ILE A 68 8.45 2.49 11.84
C ILE A 68 7.71 3.61 12.56
N LEU A 69 7.70 4.82 12.00
CA LEU A 69 7.13 6.03 12.61
C LEU A 69 7.66 6.30 14.03
N GLY A 70 8.96 6.11 14.25
CA GLY A 70 9.62 6.34 15.53
C GLY A 70 9.42 5.26 16.59
N GLN A 71 8.74 4.17 16.28
CA GLN A 71 8.55 3.02 17.15
C GLN A 71 9.37 1.83 16.65
N PRO A 72 9.94 0.99 17.53
CA PRO A 72 10.54 -0.26 17.11
C PRO A 72 9.58 -1.08 16.25
N HIS A 73 10.12 -1.75 15.23
CA HIS A 73 9.32 -2.52 14.27
C HIS A 73 8.57 -3.71 14.90
N ASP A 74 9.07 -4.20 16.05
CA ASP A 74 8.52 -5.30 16.84
C ASP A 74 7.60 -4.84 17.99
N SER A 75 7.32 -3.53 18.10
CA SER A 75 6.48 -3.00 19.17
C SER A 75 5.06 -3.54 19.06
N GLY A 76 4.57 -4.25 20.10
CA GLY A 76 3.25 -4.86 20.15
C GLY A 76 2.09 -3.89 20.44
N GLN A 77 2.27 -2.58 20.29
CA GLN A 77 1.27 -1.56 20.62
C GLN A 77 0.26 -1.33 19.49
N LEU A 78 -0.58 -2.34 19.20
CA LEU A 78 -1.54 -2.32 18.09
C LEU A 78 -2.45 -1.08 18.09
N ASN A 79 -2.98 -0.67 19.25
CA ASN A 79 -3.89 0.47 19.34
C ASN A 79 -3.21 1.79 18.93
N HIS A 80 -1.95 1.97 19.28
CA HIS A 80 -1.19 3.15 18.88
C HIS A 80 -0.89 3.12 17.38
N HIS A 81 -0.60 1.94 16.84
CA HIS A 81 -0.34 1.77 15.41
C HIS A 81 -1.59 2.03 14.58
N ALA A 82 -2.76 1.54 15.00
CA ALA A 82 -4.02 1.74 14.31
C ALA A 82 -4.41 3.22 14.15
N ALA A 83 -3.98 4.09 15.07
CA ALA A 83 -4.24 5.53 14.98
C ALA A 83 -3.45 6.21 13.85
N VAL A 84 -2.27 5.69 13.48
CA VAL A 84 -1.31 6.37 12.58
C VAL A 84 -0.93 5.57 11.34
N ARG A 85 -1.24 4.26 11.31
CA ARG A 85 -0.94 3.35 10.18
C ARG A 85 -2.24 2.75 9.69
N GLN A 86 -2.52 2.88 8.42
CA GLN A 86 -3.70 2.28 7.80
C GLN A 86 -3.29 1.32 6.70
N TRP A 87 -3.93 0.15 6.68
CA TRP A 87 -3.69 -0.89 5.69
C TRP A 87 -4.98 -1.20 4.94
N VAL A 88 -5.00 -0.88 3.66
CA VAL A 88 -6.10 -1.19 2.74
C VAL A 88 -5.73 -2.43 1.95
N GLN A 89 -6.53 -3.48 2.08
CA GLN A 89 -6.31 -4.78 1.46
C GLN A 89 -7.10 -4.93 0.16
N GLN A 90 -6.78 -5.99 -0.58
CA GLN A 90 -7.44 -6.34 -1.84
C GLN A 90 -8.94 -6.61 -1.71
N SER A 91 -9.39 -7.18 -0.58
CA SER A 91 -10.79 -7.55 -0.36
C SER A 91 -11.49 -6.53 0.54
N PRO A 92 -12.29 -5.59 0.00
CA PRO A 92 -12.88 -4.53 0.79
C PRO A 92 -13.89 -5.02 1.83
N TYR A 93 -14.70 -6.02 1.50
CA TYR A 93 -15.75 -6.51 2.40
C TYR A 93 -15.23 -7.13 3.70
N LEU A 94 -13.96 -7.60 3.72
CA LEU A 94 -13.32 -8.12 4.93
C LEU A 94 -12.80 -7.02 5.86
N GLN A 95 -12.88 -5.77 5.44
CA GLN A 95 -12.37 -4.63 6.20
C GLN A 95 -13.48 -3.75 6.78
N PHE A 96 -14.74 -4.01 6.42
CA PHE A 96 -15.86 -3.36 7.08
C PHE A 96 -15.99 -3.85 8.53
N SER A 97 -16.37 -2.94 9.43
CA SER A 97 -16.53 -3.24 10.85
C SER A 97 -17.60 -4.30 11.12
N GLY A 98 -18.60 -4.38 10.22
CA GLY A 98 -19.78 -5.22 10.39
C GLY A 98 -20.76 -4.70 11.44
N CYS A 99 -20.53 -3.53 12.03
CA CYS A 99 -21.33 -2.93 13.07
C CYS A 99 -22.17 -1.74 12.59
N CYS A 100 -21.93 -1.26 11.35
CA CYS A 100 -22.55 -0.04 10.82
C CYS A 100 -23.60 -0.36 9.76
N PHE A 101 -24.70 0.39 9.79
CA PHE A 101 -25.83 0.23 8.85
C PHE A 101 -25.76 1.25 7.69
N SER A 102 -24.88 2.23 7.78
CA SER A 102 -24.65 3.19 6.71
C SER A 102 -23.15 3.34 6.40
N VAL A 103 -22.85 3.71 5.16
CA VAL A 103 -21.48 4.04 4.73
C VAL A 103 -20.91 5.21 5.54
N ALA A 104 -21.73 6.21 5.87
CA ALA A 104 -21.27 7.35 6.67
C ALA A 104 -20.82 6.89 8.07
N ASP A 105 -21.60 6.01 8.73
CA ASP A 105 -21.23 5.45 10.02
C ASP A 105 -19.99 4.56 9.93
N GLU A 106 -19.86 3.79 8.86
CA GLU A 106 -18.67 2.95 8.61
C GLU A 106 -17.40 3.79 8.49
N VAL A 107 -17.44 4.91 7.75
CA VAL A 107 -16.31 5.84 7.64
C VAL A 107 -16.04 6.55 8.96
N ALA A 108 -17.07 6.83 9.76
CA ALA A 108 -16.95 7.46 11.08
C ALA A 108 -16.43 6.49 12.15
N PHE A 109 -16.57 5.18 11.97
CA PHE A 109 -16.28 4.16 12.98
C PHE A 109 -14.87 4.29 13.57
N GLY A 110 -13.85 4.37 12.72
CA GLY A 110 -12.47 4.51 13.18
C GLY A 110 -12.21 5.81 13.95
N PRO A 111 -12.48 7.00 13.37
CA PRO A 111 -12.31 8.29 14.06
C PRO A 111 -13.09 8.40 15.36
N ALA A 112 -14.31 7.87 15.43
CA ALA A 112 -15.11 7.87 16.67
C ALA A 112 -14.44 7.01 17.77
N ASN A 113 -13.87 5.86 17.41
CA ASN A 113 -13.14 4.99 18.35
C ASN A 113 -11.82 5.61 18.87
N LEU A 114 -11.28 6.62 18.18
CA LEU A 114 -10.14 7.40 18.68
C LEU A 114 -10.55 8.42 19.74
N GLY A 115 -11.85 8.56 20.07
CA GLY A 115 -12.35 9.52 21.02
C GLY A 115 -12.32 10.97 20.53
N LEU A 116 -12.34 11.19 19.20
CA LEU A 116 -12.39 12.52 18.62
C LEU A 116 -13.74 13.19 18.89
N LEU A 117 -13.75 14.51 18.94
CA LEU A 117 -14.99 15.28 19.09
C LEU A 117 -15.90 15.08 17.86
N PRO A 118 -17.24 15.11 18.03
CA PRO A 118 -18.18 14.86 16.94
C PRO A 118 -17.97 15.74 15.70
N ASP A 119 -17.66 17.01 15.89
CA ASP A 119 -17.40 17.95 14.78
C ASP A 119 -16.15 17.54 13.96
N GLU A 120 -15.10 17.10 14.66
CA GLU A 120 -13.88 16.60 13.98
C GLU A 120 -14.15 15.28 13.25
N VAL A 121 -14.92 14.36 13.84
CA VAL A 121 -15.35 13.13 13.16
C VAL A 121 -16.13 13.47 11.89
N ASN A 122 -17.13 14.34 11.97
CA ASN A 122 -17.95 14.74 10.84
C ASN A 122 -17.11 15.40 9.72
N ARG A 123 -16.17 16.26 10.09
CA ARG A 123 -15.25 16.89 9.16
C ARG A 123 -14.41 15.83 8.42
N ARG A 124 -13.75 14.93 9.16
CA ARG A 124 -12.92 13.86 8.57
C ARG A 124 -13.70 12.94 7.66
N VAL A 125 -14.92 12.55 8.06
CA VAL A 125 -15.83 11.73 7.24
C VAL A 125 -16.16 12.45 5.94
N SER A 126 -16.58 13.72 6.02
CA SER A 126 -16.94 14.51 4.84
C SER A 126 -15.77 14.65 3.87
N ASP A 127 -14.57 14.95 4.39
CA ASP A 127 -13.36 15.13 3.60
C ASP A 127 -12.92 13.82 2.92
N ALA A 128 -12.86 12.72 3.68
CA ALA A 128 -12.48 11.41 3.18
C ALA A 128 -13.46 10.88 2.12
N MET A 129 -14.77 11.04 2.36
CA MET A 129 -15.79 10.64 1.40
C MET A 129 -15.77 11.48 0.12
N ALA A 130 -15.41 12.78 0.21
CA ALA A 130 -15.20 13.62 -0.96
C ALA A 130 -14.00 13.16 -1.77
N LEU A 131 -12.87 12.94 -1.10
CA LEU A 131 -11.62 12.50 -1.71
C LEU A 131 -11.81 11.16 -2.44
N CYS A 132 -12.55 10.22 -1.84
CA CYS A 132 -12.81 8.90 -2.42
C CYS A 132 -14.04 8.85 -3.36
N HIS A 133 -14.66 9.98 -3.67
CA HIS A 133 -15.85 10.06 -4.55
C HIS A 133 -16.97 9.10 -4.12
N CYS A 134 -17.24 9.00 -2.82
CA CYS A 134 -18.28 8.11 -2.27
C CYS A 134 -19.37 8.84 -1.46
N LYS A 135 -19.46 10.19 -1.50
CA LYS A 135 -20.50 10.95 -0.79
C LYS A 135 -21.93 10.51 -1.13
N ALA A 136 -22.19 10.17 -2.39
CA ALA A 136 -23.51 9.70 -2.82
C ALA A 136 -23.91 8.34 -2.21
N LEU A 137 -22.98 7.64 -1.61
CA LEU A 137 -23.19 6.33 -1.00
C LEU A 137 -23.47 6.44 0.52
N ALA A 138 -23.45 7.63 1.11
CA ALA A 138 -23.45 7.87 2.57
C ALA A 138 -24.55 7.10 3.31
N ALA A 139 -25.77 7.06 2.78
CA ALA A 139 -26.92 6.42 3.40
C ALA A 139 -27.10 4.94 3.04
N ARG A 140 -26.26 4.39 2.15
CA ARG A 140 -26.38 2.97 1.74
C ARG A 140 -25.76 2.05 2.79
N HIS A 141 -26.27 0.83 2.83
CA HIS A 141 -25.65 -0.21 3.69
C HIS A 141 -24.31 -0.66 3.06
N PRO A 142 -23.23 -0.84 3.85
CA PRO A 142 -21.92 -1.23 3.32
C PRO A 142 -21.92 -2.54 2.52
N LEU A 143 -22.77 -3.50 2.87
CA LEU A 143 -22.86 -4.78 2.16
C LEU A 143 -23.64 -4.73 0.84
N ASP A 144 -24.37 -3.62 0.56
CA ASP A 144 -25.12 -3.43 -0.69
C ASP A 144 -24.26 -2.74 -1.77
N LEU A 145 -23.00 -2.49 -1.51
CA LEU A 145 -22.08 -1.82 -2.43
C LEU A 145 -21.54 -2.80 -3.48
N SER A 146 -21.33 -2.32 -4.70
CA SER A 146 -20.49 -3.04 -5.67
C SER A 146 -19.03 -3.08 -5.18
N GLY A 147 -18.22 -4.01 -5.72
CA GLY A 147 -16.83 -4.13 -5.32
C GLY A 147 -16.01 -2.85 -5.48
N GLY A 148 -16.25 -2.08 -6.53
CA GLY A 148 -15.58 -0.79 -6.73
C GLY A 148 -16.07 0.31 -5.78
N GLU A 149 -17.36 0.32 -5.45
CA GLU A 149 -17.91 1.23 -4.43
C GLU A 149 -17.37 0.88 -3.05
N ALA A 150 -17.38 -0.40 -2.67
CA ALA A 150 -16.83 -0.89 -1.42
C ALA A 150 -15.34 -0.53 -1.27
N GLN A 151 -14.55 -0.65 -2.35
CA GLN A 151 -13.14 -0.29 -2.34
C GLN A 151 -12.93 1.21 -2.06
N ARG A 152 -13.75 2.08 -2.68
CA ARG A 152 -13.70 3.52 -2.39
C ARG A 152 -14.10 3.86 -0.97
N VAL A 153 -15.07 3.14 -0.41
CA VAL A 153 -15.50 3.34 0.99
C VAL A 153 -14.41 2.91 1.95
N VAL A 154 -13.76 1.76 1.74
CA VAL A 154 -12.65 1.31 2.59
C VAL A 154 -11.46 2.29 2.54
N LEU A 155 -11.16 2.84 1.35
CA LEU A 155 -10.17 3.90 1.22
C LEU A 155 -10.58 5.15 2.03
N ALA A 156 -11.87 5.52 2.01
CA ALA A 156 -12.38 6.63 2.81
C ALA A 156 -12.26 6.34 4.32
N CYS A 157 -12.56 5.11 4.77
CA CYS A 157 -12.36 4.72 6.17
C CYS A 157 -10.89 4.89 6.60
N ALA A 158 -9.94 4.44 5.77
CA ALA A 158 -8.53 4.58 6.05
C ALA A 158 -8.07 6.05 6.09
N LEU A 159 -8.53 6.88 5.14
CA LEU A 159 -8.15 8.30 5.07
C LEU A 159 -8.80 9.15 6.16
N ALA A 160 -10.01 8.79 6.63
CA ALA A 160 -10.67 9.45 7.76
C ALA A 160 -9.89 9.32 9.07
N MET A 161 -9.04 8.29 9.21
CA MET A 161 -8.10 8.13 10.33
C MET A 161 -6.99 9.18 10.33
N ALA A 162 -6.78 9.91 9.22
CA ALA A 162 -5.66 10.82 9.00
C ALA A 162 -4.29 10.15 9.25
N PRO A 163 -3.99 9.07 8.52
CA PRO A 163 -2.79 8.27 8.76
C PRO A 163 -1.50 9.02 8.42
N LYS A 164 -0.42 8.68 9.12
CA LYS A 164 0.95 9.04 8.76
C LYS A 164 1.58 8.05 7.77
N LEU A 165 1.07 6.82 7.77
CA LEU A 165 1.47 5.77 6.83
C LEU A 165 0.23 5.08 6.27
N LEU A 166 0.08 5.12 4.95
CA LEU A 166 -0.99 4.44 4.22
C LEU A 166 -0.39 3.29 3.40
N ILE A 167 -0.80 2.07 3.68
CA ILE A 167 -0.36 0.85 3.01
C ILE A 167 -1.49 0.35 2.13
N LEU A 168 -1.24 0.24 0.83
CA LEU A 168 -2.22 -0.10 -0.20
C LEU A 168 -1.83 -1.45 -0.83
N ASP A 169 -2.38 -2.55 -0.32
CA ASP A 169 -2.08 -3.91 -0.80
C ASP A 169 -3.10 -4.32 -1.87
N GLN A 170 -2.71 -4.14 -3.14
CA GLN A 170 -3.57 -4.37 -4.30
C GLN A 170 -4.94 -3.69 -4.18
N ALA A 171 -4.95 -2.53 -3.53
CA ALA A 171 -6.15 -1.80 -3.12
C ALA A 171 -7.00 -1.28 -4.29
N PHE A 172 -6.50 -1.36 -5.52
CA PHE A 172 -7.20 -0.87 -6.72
C PHE A 172 -7.69 -1.99 -7.64
N SER A 173 -7.55 -3.24 -7.24
CA SER A 173 -7.85 -4.41 -8.08
C SER A 173 -9.31 -4.50 -8.56
N ARG A 174 -10.23 -3.82 -7.88
CA ARG A 174 -11.67 -3.76 -8.20
C ARG A 174 -12.09 -2.48 -8.90
N LEU A 175 -11.15 -1.57 -9.17
CA LEU A 175 -11.40 -0.31 -9.87
C LEU A 175 -11.01 -0.43 -11.35
N THR A 176 -11.66 0.35 -12.19
CA THR A 176 -11.20 0.52 -13.57
C THR A 176 -9.88 1.30 -13.61
N PRO A 177 -9.05 1.16 -14.66
CA PRO A 177 -7.80 1.92 -14.78
C PRO A 177 -7.98 3.43 -14.60
N ALA A 178 -9.02 4.02 -15.20
CA ALA A 178 -9.31 5.44 -15.06
C ALA A 178 -9.68 5.82 -13.61
N ALA A 179 -10.49 5.00 -12.92
CA ALA A 179 -10.85 5.22 -11.52
C ALA A 179 -9.63 5.08 -10.62
N THR A 180 -8.73 4.12 -10.89
CA THR A 180 -7.47 3.93 -10.19
C THR A 180 -6.58 5.15 -10.30
N GLN A 181 -6.37 5.68 -11.51
CA GLN A 181 -5.57 6.88 -11.72
C GLN A 181 -6.14 8.10 -10.99
N THR A 182 -7.47 8.27 -11.07
CA THR A 182 -8.15 9.37 -10.37
C THR A 182 -7.94 9.25 -8.86
N MET A 183 -8.12 8.05 -8.30
CA MET A 183 -7.93 7.80 -6.87
C MET A 183 -6.49 8.05 -6.44
N LEU A 184 -5.50 7.55 -7.17
CA LEU A 184 -4.09 7.76 -6.87
C LEU A 184 -3.70 9.24 -6.91
N ARG A 185 -4.22 10.04 -7.86
CA ARG A 185 -4.00 11.49 -7.88
C ARG A 185 -4.57 12.17 -6.63
N GLN A 186 -5.76 11.75 -6.16
CA GLN A 186 -6.36 12.29 -4.94
C GLN A 186 -5.54 11.91 -3.70
N ILE A 187 -5.09 10.66 -3.60
CA ILE A 187 -4.23 10.20 -2.51
C ILE A 187 -2.88 10.92 -2.55
N ARG A 188 -2.32 11.17 -3.74
CA ARG A 188 -1.06 11.92 -3.90
C ARG A 188 -1.20 13.34 -3.35
N ARG A 189 -2.26 14.04 -3.75
CA ARG A 189 -2.55 15.36 -3.22
C ARG A 189 -2.72 15.35 -1.69
N TYR A 190 -3.49 14.40 -1.17
CA TYR A 190 -3.63 14.22 0.27
C TYR A 190 -2.27 14.00 0.97
N SER A 191 -1.43 13.14 0.40
CA SER A 191 -0.08 12.87 0.90
C SER A 191 0.79 14.13 0.95
N GLU A 192 0.77 14.95 -0.11
CA GLU A 192 1.49 16.22 -0.19
C GLU A 192 1.00 17.26 0.83
N GLU A 193 -0.31 17.30 1.09
CA GLU A 193 -0.92 18.24 2.05
C GLU A 193 -0.74 17.80 3.51
N SER A 194 -0.72 16.48 3.79
CA SER A 194 -0.70 15.92 5.15
C SER A 194 0.67 15.39 5.60
N GLY A 195 1.63 15.21 4.69
CA GLY A 195 2.89 14.52 4.96
C GLY A 195 2.74 13.00 5.08
N CYS A 196 1.60 12.43 4.70
CA CYS A 196 1.36 10.99 4.75
C CYS A 196 2.26 10.24 3.78
N SER A 197 3.05 9.30 4.26
CA SER A 197 3.81 8.38 3.40
C SER A 197 2.93 7.27 2.88
N VAL A 198 3.19 6.80 1.66
CA VAL A 198 2.38 5.76 1.02
C VAL A 198 3.24 4.59 0.56
N ILE A 199 2.78 3.38 0.84
CA ILE A 199 3.37 2.14 0.30
C ILE A 199 2.34 1.46 -0.58
N LEU A 200 2.69 1.30 -1.87
CA LEU A 200 1.90 0.54 -2.84
C LEU A 200 2.49 -0.87 -2.98
N LEU A 201 1.72 -1.89 -2.63
CA LEU A 201 2.11 -3.28 -2.88
C LEU A 201 1.33 -3.79 -4.09
N GLU A 202 2.05 -4.02 -5.17
CA GLU A 202 1.43 -4.33 -6.46
C GLU A 202 2.11 -5.52 -7.15
N GLN A 203 1.35 -6.19 -8.00
CA GLN A 203 1.87 -7.18 -8.94
C GLN A 203 2.17 -6.56 -10.31
N ARG A 204 1.54 -5.42 -10.59
CA ARG A 204 1.69 -4.68 -11.84
C ARG A 204 2.62 -3.51 -11.62
N LEU A 205 3.55 -3.29 -12.57
CA LEU A 205 4.41 -2.12 -12.54
C LEU A 205 3.60 -0.81 -12.56
N PHE A 206 2.52 -0.82 -13.32
CA PHE A 206 1.60 0.31 -13.39
C PHE A 206 0.33 0.04 -12.58
N PRO A 207 -0.18 1.02 -11.88
CA PRO A 207 0.13 2.47 -11.97
C PRO A 207 1.30 2.95 -11.09
N ALA A 208 1.93 2.08 -10.30
CA ALA A 208 2.96 2.48 -9.32
C ALA A 208 4.11 3.32 -9.94
N ALA A 209 4.54 2.96 -11.17
CA ALA A 209 5.61 3.68 -11.88
C ALA A 209 5.34 5.18 -12.10
N HIS A 210 4.08 5.63 -12.05
CA HIS A 210 3.72 7.04 -12.21
C HIS A 210 3.73 7.84 -10.90
N PHE A 211 3.56 7.15 -9.78
CA PHE A 211 3.28 7.79 -8.49
C PHE A 211 4.39 7.60 -7.47
N CYS A 212 5.20 6.54 -7.60
CA CYS A 212 6.25 6.23 -6.64
C CYS A 212 7.61 6.72 -7.11
N GLU A 213 8.39 7.25 -6.19
CA GLU A 213 9.78 7.64 -6.40
C GLU A 213 10.72 6.45 -6.25
N ARG A 214 10.38 5.53 -5.33
CA ARG A 214 11.21 4.37 -5.01
C ARG A 214 10.47 3.07 -5.19
N PHE A 215 11.24 2.03 -5.46
CA PHE A 215 10.75 0.69 -5.77
C PHE A 215 11.57 -0.34 -5.00
N LEU A 216 10.87 -1.32 -4.43
CA LEU A 216 11.42 -2.52 -3.84
C LEU A 216 10.90 -3.72 -4.62
N LEU A 217 11.78 -4.54 -5.14
CA LEU A 217 11.41 -5.78 -5.84
C LEU A 217 11.53 -6.97 -4.90
N LEU A 218 10.43 -7.73 -4.79
CA LEU A 218 10.37 -8.96 -4.03
C LEU A 218 10.12 -10.16 -4.95
N ASP A 219 10.88 -11.23 -4.75
CA ASP A 219 10.58 -12.53 -5.33
C ASP A 219 10.89 -13.64 -4.32
N HIS A 220 9.94 -14.57 -4.14
CA HIS A 220 10.08 -15.69 -3.19
C HIS A 220 10.60 -15.28 -1.79
N GLY A 221 10.10 -14.18 -1.25
CA GLY A 221 10.49 -13.67 0.07
C GLY A 221 11.83 -12.93 0.11
N ARG A 222 12.51 -12.74 -1.02
CA ARG A 222 13.82 -12.07 -1.08
C ARG A 222 13.73 -10.73 -1.77
N GLN A 223 14.50 -9.78 -1.28
CA GLN A 223 14.74 -8.52 -1.96
C GLN A 223 15.69 -8.75 -3.14
N LEU A 224 15.22 -8.43 -4.35
CA LEU A 224 16.04 -8.49 -5.56
C LEU A 224 16.76 -7.17 -5.84
N ALA A 225 16.06 -6.06 -5.66
CA ALA A 225 16.58 -4.72 -5.86
C ALA A 225 15.75 -3.71 -5.06
N CYS A 226 16.36 -2.58 -4.72
CA CYS A 226 15.69 -1.43 -4.12
C CYS A 226 16.35 -0.15 -4.65
N GLY A 227 15.54 0.83 -5.12
CA GLY A 227 16.07 2.07 -5.66
C GLY A 227 15.06 2.81 -6.52
N GLU A 228 15.52 3.69 -7.37
CA GLU A 228 14.70 4.35 -8.38
C GLU A 228 14.26 3.38 -9.48
N LEU A 229 13.22 3.74 -10.26
CA LEU A 229 12.67 2.87 -11.30
C LEU A 229 13.74 2.38 -12.29
N GLY A 230 14.64 3.25 -12.72
CA GLY A 230 15.71 2.89 -13.67
C GLY A 230 16.69 1.85 -13.12
N GLU A 231 16.92 1.85 -11.81
CA GLU A 231 17.82 0.92 -11.14
C GLU A 231 17.17 -0.46 -10.95
N VAL A 232 15.86 -0.51 -10.70
CA VAL A 232 15.16 -1.76 -10.42
C VAL A 232 14.64 -2.48 -11.68
N LEU A 233 14.40 -1.77 -12.77
CA LEU A 233 13.89 -2.34 -14.04
C LEU A 233 14.68 -3.56 -14.54
N PRO A 234 16.03 -3.55 -14.53
CA PRO A 234 16.81 -4.71 -14.99
C PRO A 234 16.60 -5.97 -14.15
N HIS A 235 16.10 -5.82 -12.93
CA HIS A 235 15.92 -6.91 -11.97
C HIS A 235 14.46 -7.36 -11.84
N LEU A 236 13.54 -6.82 -12.67
CA LEU A 236 12.12 -7.17 -12.59
C LEU A 236 11.91 -8.68 -12.76
N PRO A 237 11.34 -9.36 -11.76
CA PRO A 237 11.03 -10.77 -11.90
C PRO A 237 9.94 -10.96 -12.94
N GLY A 238 10.02 -12.06 -13.71
CA GLY A 238 9.06 -12.37 -14.77
C GLY A 238 7.60 -12.52 -14.32
N ARG A 239 7.36 -12.53 -13.01
CA ARG A 239 6.04 -12.57 -12.37
C ARG A 239 5.43 -11.19 -12.13
N VAL A 240 6.20 -10.11 -12.29
CA VAL A 240 5.67 -8.75 -12.30
C VAL A 240 5.02 -8.52 -13.66
N ILE A 241 3.76 -8.07 -13.63
CA ILE A 241 2.99 -7.87 -14.85
C ILE A 241 3.39 -6.53 -15.48
N LEU A 242 3.94 -6.62 -16.70
CA LEU A 242 4.18 -5.49 -17.59
C LEU A 242 3.10 -5.47 -18.67
N THR A 243 2.88 -4.33 -19.29
CA THR A 243 2.11 -4.30 -20.55
C THR A 243 2.89 -4.99 -21.64
N ASP A 244 2.21 -5.61 -22.62
CA ASP A 244 2.86 -6.37 -23.69
C ASP A 244 3.82 -5.49 -24.50
N SER A 245 3.42 -4.26 -24.81
CA SER A 245 4.25 -3.29 -25.52
C SER A 245 5.51 -2.88 -24.73
N LEU A 246 5.41 -2.72 -23.42
CA LEU A 246 6.59 -2.43 -22.59
C LEU A 246 7.50 -3.65 -22.51
N ARG A 247 6.92 -4.86 -22.41
CA ARG A 247 7.68 -6.11 -22.41
C ARG A 247 8.49 -6.28 -23.70
N GLU A 248 7.88 -6.02 -24.87
CA GLU A 248 8.56 -6.05 -26.15
C GLU A 248 9.68 -5.01 -26.23
N THR A 249 9.45 -3.79 -25.76
CA THR A 249 10.47 -2.74 -25.73
C THR A 249 11.66 -3.12 -24.82
N LEU A 250 11.39 -3.73 -23.66
CA LEU A 250 12.41 -4.17 -22.72
C LEU A 250 13.22 -5.38 -23.25
N GLN A 251 12.62 -6.27 -24.03
CA GLN A 251 13.30 -7.42 -24.64
C GLN A 251 14.20 -7.05 -25.83
N VAL A 252 13.84 -5.99 -26.55
CA VAL A 252 14.62 -5.52 -27.72
C VAL A 252 15.87 -4.75 -27.32
N ARG A 253 15.91 -4.17 -26.11
CA ARG A 253 17.08 -3.44 -25.61
C ARG A 253 17.74 -4.21 -24.48
N ASP A 254 19.03 -4.54 -24.64
CA ASP A 254 19.82 -5.19 -23.60
C ASP A 254 19.85 -4.31 -22.34
N PRO A 255 19.21 -4.75 -21.22
CA PRO A 255 19.08 -3.94 -20.02
C PRO A 255 20.44 -3.59 -19.36
N ARG A 256 21.52 -4.28 -19.75
CA ARG A 256 22.86 -4.06 -19.21
C ARG A 256 23.57 -2.81 -19.75
N HIS A 257 23.04 -2.18 -20.80
CA HIS A 257 23.73 -1.10 -21.49
C HIS A 257 23.05 0.27 -21.48
N HIS A 258 21.77 0.37 -21.09
CA HIS A 258 21.09 1.67 -20.97
C HIS A 258 19.99 1.62 -19.91
N PRO A 259 20.08 2.42 -18.83
CA PRO A 259 18.94 2.67 -17.96
C PRO A 259 17.82 3.33 -18.78
N TYR A 260 16.60 2.80 -18.68
CA TYR A 260 15.45 3.39 -19.37
C TYR A 260 15.09 4.73 -18.72
N PRO A 261 15.07 5.86 -19.44
CA PRO A 261 14.69 7.14 -18.86
C PRO A 261 13.23 7.06 -18.41
N LEU A 262 12.95 7.54 -17.20
CA LEU A 262 11.58 7.67 -16.66
C LEU A 262 10.65 8.44 -17.61
N ALA A 263 11.17 9.39 -18.37
CA ALA A 263 10.47 10.12 -19.40
C ALA A 263 9.88 9.19 -20.48
N MET A 264 10.63 8.18 -20.91
CA MET A 264 10.21 7.23 -21.95
C MET A 264 9.06 6.33 -21.48
N LEU A 265 9.03 5.96 -20.19
CA LEU A 265 7.94 5.21 -19.59
C LEU A 265 6.71 6.09 -19.35
N ARG A 266 6.90 7.38 -19.04
CA ARG A 266 5.83 8.36 -18.87
C ARG A 266 5.16 8.73 -20.20
N GLU A 267 5.92 8.88 -21.28
CA GLU A 267 5.39 9.13 -22.62
C GLU A 267 4.55 7.94 -23.11
N PHE A 268 5.02 6.72 -22.89
CA PHE A 268 4.31 5.50 -23.29
C PHE A 268 2.93 5.34 -22.62
N TYR A 269 2.75 5.94 -21.45
CA TYR A 269 1.50 5.87 -20.68
C TYR A 269 0.60 7.11 -20.82
N ALA A 270 1.13 8.20 -21.33
CA ALA A 270 0.31 9.36 -21.71
C ALA A 270 -0.54 9.07 -22.97
N GLU A 271 -0.14 8.07 -23.75
CA GLU A 271 -0.84 7.64 -24.97
C GLU A 271 -1.86 6.50 -24.74
N LEU A 272 -1.95 5.94 -23.52
CA LEU A 272 -2.97 4.96 -23.09
C LEU A 272 -3.98 5.58 -22.12
#